data_0fec3dda3583d0aa587f3ad443aad4e5
#
_entry.id   0fec3dda3583d0aa587f3ad443aad4e5
#
_cell.length_a   1.000
_cell.length_b   1.000
_cell.length_c   1.000
_cell.angle_alpha   90.00
_cell.angle_beta   90.00
_cell.angle_gamma   90.00
#
_symmetry.space_group_name_H-M   'P 1'
#
loop_
_entity.id
_entity.type
_entity.pdbx_description
1 polymer ?
#
loop_
_entity_poly.entity_id
_entity_poly.type
_entity_poly.pdbx_seq_one_letter_code
_entity_poly.pdbx_strand_id
1 'polypeptide(L)'
;MLEQMECPTIAVVDGAALGGGTELALCTDIRVCTKDAIFGLPETGLAIIPGAGGTQRLPRLIGISKAKELIFTGDKVTADAALSMGLVNHVCQDFNLATEKAIEIAKKIGEKGPIAIRAAKKAIDGGEADDLKKGLELEDKQYQKVLNTEDRLEGLKAFAEKRKPVYHGK
;
A
#
# COMPACT_ATOMS: atom_id res chain seq x y z
N MET A 1 8.13 10.47 -6.80
CA MET A 1 8.43 9.81 -5.53
C MET A 1 7.72 8.47 -5.48
N LEU A 2 8.04 7.56 -4.50
CA LEU A 2 7.50 6.19 -4.44
C LEU A 2 5.97 6.12 -4.59
N GLU A 3 5.26 6.92 -3.84
CA GLU A 3 3.80 7.00 -3.83
C GLU A 3 3.18 7.37 -5.21
N GLN A 4 3.93 8.10 -6.03
CA GLN A 4 3.50 8.52 -7.36
C GLN A 4 3.90 7.54 -8.47
N MET A 5 4.52 6.41 -8.12
CA MET A 5 4.82 5.38 -9.10
C MET A 5 3.52 4.80 -9.65
N GLU A 6 3.48 4.62 -10.96
CA GLU A 6 2.29 4.06 -11.61
C GLU A 6 2.09 2.56 -11.30
N CYS A 7 3.18 1.85 -11.02
CA CYS A 7 3.11 0.45 -10.59
C CYS A 7 2.94 0.36 -9.06
N PRO A 8 2.25 -0.67 -8.57
CA PRO A 8 2.20 -0.98 -7.14
C PRO A 8 3.59 -1.19 -6.55
N THR A 9 3.75 -0.71 -5.31
CA THR A 9 4.99 -0.79 -4.54
C THR A 9 4.79 -1.66 -3.28
N ILE A 10 5.79 -2.48 -2.95
CA ILE A 10 5.74 -3.36 -1.77
C ILE A 10 6.99 -3.12 -0.95
N ALA A 11 6.83 -2.73 0.31
CA ALA A 11 7.92 -2.68 1.26
C ALA A 11 8.09 -4.01 1.98
N VAL A 12 9.33 -4.46 2.15
CA VAL A 12 9.71 -5.51 3.09
C VAL A 12 10.49 -4.83 4.21
N VAL A 13 9.96 -4.92 5.44
CA VAL A 13 10.56 -4.27 6.62
C VAL A 13 11.13 -5.35 7.53
N ASP A 14 12.43 -5.26 7.79
CA ASP A 14 13.15 -6.14 8.70
C ASP A 14 13.82 -5.31 9.81
N GLY A 15 13.59 -5.67 11.07
CA GLY A 15 14.08 -4.91 12.21
C GLY A 15 13.37 -3.56 12.42
N ALA A 16 14.10 -2.55 12.87
CA ALA A 16 13.54 -1.28 13.30
C ALA A 16 13.31 -0.29 12.14
N ALA A 17 12.07 0.04 11.88
CA ALA A 17 11.66 1.15 11.03
C ALA A 17 11.13 2.27 11.94
N LEU A 18 11.96 3.26 12.28
CA LEU A 18 11.60 4.36 13.19
C LEU A 18 11.72 5.70 12.46
N GLY A 19 10.87 6.65 12.82
CA GLY A 19 10.86 7.99 12.22
C GLY A 19 10.74 7.92 10.70
N GLY A 20 11.71 8.48 9.98
CA GLY A 20 11.76 8.44 8.52
C GLY A 20 11.71 7.04 7.93
N GLY A 21 12.13 6.00 8.64
CA GLY A 21 11.99 4.60 8.21
C GLY A 21 10.53 4.16 8.17
N THR A 22 9.73 4.49 9.21
CA THR A 22 8.28 4.28 9.19
C THR A 22 7.64 5.14 8.08
N GLU A 23 8.01 6.41 7.95
CA GLU A 23 7.46 7.30 6.94
C GLU A 23 7.73 6.79 5.51
N LEU A 24 8.92 6.22 5.26
CA LEU A 24 9.26 5.60 3.99
C LEU A 24 8.39 4.37 3.71
N ALA A 25 8.20 3.50 4.71
CA ALA A 25 7.31 2.34 4.58
C ALA A 25 5.86 2.75 4.29
N LEU A 26 5.39 3.84 4.90
CA LEU A 26 4.05 4.41 4.66
C LEU A 26 3.87 4.97 3.24
N CYS A 27 4.95 5.28 2.51
CA CYS A 27 4.87 5.71 1.11
C CYS A 27 4.63 4.56 0.12
N THR A 28 4.60 3.31 0.58
CA THR A 28 4.36 2.14 -0.28
C THR A 28 2.92 1.65 -0.16
N ASP A 29 2.43 0.97 -1.20
CA ASP A 29 1.05 0.49 -1.25
C ASP A 29 0.84 -0.69 -0.27
N ILE A 30 1.79 -1.62 -0.22
CA ILE A 30 1.72 -2.84 0.59
C ILE A 30 2.96 -2.94 1.47
N ARG A 31 2.78 -3.39 2.70
CA ARG A 31 3.88 -3.58 3.67
C ARG A 31 3.86 -5.00 4.19
N VAL A 32 4.98 -5.71 4.01
CA VAL A 32 5.27 -7.00 4.59
C VAL A 32 6.41 -6.79 5.59
N CYS A 33 6.34 -7.39 6.76
CA CYS A 33 7.43 -7.25 7.73
C CYS A 33 7.81 -8.60 8.35
N THR A 34 9.00 -8.62 8.97
CA THR A 34 9.41 -9.74 9.81
C THR A 34 8.77 -9.63 11.19
N LYS A 35 8.76 -10.75 11.92
CA LYS A 35 8.23 -10.82 13.29
C LYS A 35 8.98 -9.89 14.25
N ASP A 36 10.26 -9.65 13.99
CA ASP A 36 11.10 -8.79 14.81
C ASP A 36 11.05 -7.32 14.39
N ALA A 37 10.24 -6.98 13.40
CA ALA A 37 10.07 -5.60 12.95
C ALA A 37 9.39 -4.74 14.02
N ILE A 38 9.90 -3.52 14.16
CA ILE A 38 9.39 -2.51 15.09
C ILE A 38 9.13 -1.22 14.32
N PHE A 39 7.97 -0.62 14.53
CA PHE A 39 7.58 0.65 13.91
C PHE A 39 7.38 1.74 14.96
N GLY A 40 7.54 2.99 14.56
CA GLY A 40 7.26 4.13 15.44
C GLY A 40 7.62 5.46 14.80
N LEU A 41 7.02 6.52 15.35
CA LEU A 41 7.29 7.92 14.98
C LEU A 41 7.70 8.70 16.25
N PRO A 42 8.94 8.49 16.76
CA PRO A 42 9.36 9.01 18.06
C PRO A 42 9.89 10.45 18.01
N GLU A 43 9.63 11.18 16.94
CA GLU A 43 10.18 12.53 16.68
C GLU A 43 9.84 13.55 17.77
N THR A 44 8.67 13.40 18.42
CA THR A 44 8.24 14.27 19.53
C THR A 44 9.16 14.21 20.74
N GLY A 45 9.84 13.09 20.94
CA GLY A 45 10.88 12.95 21.96
C GLY A 45 12.13 13.81 21.69
N LEU A 46 12.29 14.32 20.46
CA LEU A 46 13.33 15.26 20.04
C LEU A 46 12.80 16.69 19.87
N ALA A 47 11.58 16.96 20.36
CA ALA A 47 10.88 18.26 20.21
C ALA A 47 10.63 18.67 18.75
N ILE A 48 10.51 17.72 17.83
CA ILE A 48 10.12 17.90 16.43
C ILE A 48 8.93 16.99 16.10
N ILE A 49 8.40 17.09 14.89
CA ILE A 49 7.30 16.23 14.42
C ILE A 49 7.78 15.35 13.26
N PRO A 50 7.09 14.23 12.96
CA PRO A 50 7.31 13.48 11.72
C PRO A 50 7.14 14.40 10.50
N GLY A 51 8.22 14.59 9.73
CA GLY A 51 8.30 15.62 8.68
C GLY A 51 8.23 15.09 7.26
N ALA A 52 8.29 13.76 7.06
CA ALA A 52 8.22 13.14 5.74
C ALA A 52 6.86 12.51 5.43
N GLY A 53 5.79 12.99 6.09
CA GLY A 53 4.40 12.64 5.83
C GLY A 53 3.76 11.70 6.86
N GLY A 54 4.46 11.34 7.93
CA GLY A 54 3.94 10.47 8.99
C GLY A 54 2.68 11.02 9.65
N THR A 55 2.60 12.34 9.88
CA THR A 55 1.42 13.00 10.43
C THR A 55 0.20 12.93 9.51
N GLN A 56 0.38 12.61 8.23
CA GLN A 56 -0.69 12.54 7.24
C GLN A 56 -1.04 11.08 6.90
N ARG A 57 -0.05 10.25 6.61
CA ARG A 57 -0.28 8.86 6.16
C ARG A 57 -0.67 7.93 7.30
N LEU A 58 0.00 8.06 8.45
CA LEU A 58 -0.31 7.18 9.59
C LEU A 58 -1.78 7.28 10.03
N PRO A 59 -2.35 8.49 10.30
CA PRO A 59 -3.74 8.59 10.74
C PRO A 59 -4.76 8.13 9.69
N ARG A 60 -4.45 8.26 8.39
CA ARG A 60 -5.31 7.72 7.33
C ARG A 60 -5.31 6.20 7.31
N LEU A 61 -4.18 5.59 7.66
CA LEU A 61 -4.04 4.14 7.62
C LEU A 61 -4.60 3.44 8.87
N ILE A 62 -4.29 3.95 10.08
CA ILE A 62 -4.64 3.28 11.36
C ILE A 62 -5.69 4.01 12.19
N GLY A 63 -6.19 5.13 11.68
CA GLY A 63 -7.14 5.99 12.37
C GLY A 63 -6.47 7.06 13.24
N ILE A 64 -7.16 8.18 13.41
CA ILE A 64 -6.63 9.40 14.04
C ILE A 64 -6.21 9.15 15.49
N SER A 65 -7.01 8.43 16.27
CA SER A 65 -6.76 8.24 17.69
C SER A 65 -5.48 7.46 17.95
N LYS A 66 -5.31 6.31 17.29
CA LYS A 66 -4.10 5.49 17.41
C LYS A 66 -2.86 6.21 16.90
N ALA A 67 -2.99 6.94 15.79
CA ALA A 67 -1.87 7.72 15.26
C ALA A 67 -1.42 8.83 16.21
N LYS A 68 -2.36 9.54 16.86
CA LYS A 68 -2.06 10.55 17.89
C LYS A 68 -1.36 9.92 19.09
N GLU A 69 -1.83 8.79 19.57
CA GLU A 69 -1.20 8.08 20.68
C GLU A 69 0.25 7.74 20.35
N LEU A 70 0.52 7.09 19.22
CA LEU A 70 1.88 6.72 18.83
C LEU A 70 2.80 7.93 18.60
N ILE A 71 2.32 8.99 17.97
CA ILE A 71 3.13 10.19 17.72
C ILE A 71 3.36 10.99 19.01
N PHE A 72 2.35 11.12 19.88
CA PHE A 72 2.47 11.93 21.08
C PHE A 72 3.33 11.27 22.16
N THR A 73 3.22 9.94 22.29
CA THR A 73 4.04 9.18 23.25
C THR A 73 5.42 8.87 22.71
N GLY A 74 5.58 8.81 21.37
CA GLY A 74 6.79 8.32 20.73
C GLY A 74 6.97 6.80 20.88
N ASP A 75 5.92 6.08 21.25
CA ASP A 75 5.95 4.64 21.46
C ASP A 75 6.26 3.87 20.18
N LYS A 76 6.83 2.68 20.39
CA LYS A 76 7.13 1.73 19.34
C LYS A 76 6.14 0.59 19.37
N VAL A 77 5.74 0.11 18.21
CA VAL A 77 4.83 -1.02 18.07
C VAL A 77 5.54 -2.23 17.45
N THR A 78 5.23 -3.40 17.94
CA THR A 78 5.72 -4.67 17.40
C THR A 78 5.03 -5.01 16.08
N ALA A 79 5.58 -5.96 15.34
CA ALA A 79 4.99 -6.46 14.08
C ALA A 79 3.52 -6.91 14.27
N ASP A 80 3.22 -7.66 15.34
CA ASP A 80 1.87 -8.16 15.61
C ASP A 80 0.89 -7.01 15.91
N ALA A 81 1.32 -6.01 16.67
CA ALA A 81 0.53 -4.81 16.92
C ALA A 81 0.31 -4.00 15.64
N ALA A 82 1.36 -3.85 14.81
CA ALA A 82 1.28 -3.19 13.52
C ALA A 82 0.30 -3.90 12.56
N LEU A 83 0.28 -5.24 12.55
CA LEU A 83 -0.70 -6.03 11.79
C LEU A 83 -2.12 -5.80 12.33
N SER A 84 -2.30 -5.89 13.65
CA SER A 84 -3.62 -5.71 14.29
C SER A 84 -4.23 -4.34 14.03
N MET A 85 -3.43 -3.30 13.92
CA MET A 85 -3.92 -1.94 13.64
C MET A 85 -3.99 -1.60 12.15
N GLY A 86 -3.56 -2.48 11.27
CA GLY A 86 -3.56 -2.28 9.81
C GLY A 86 -2.36 -1.48 9.28
N LEU A 87 -1.32 -1.27 10.10
CA LEU A 87 -0.09 -0.60 9.65
C LEU A 87 0.66 -1.46 8.62
N VAL A 88 0.68 -2.78 8.79
CA VAL A 88 1.26 -3.73 7.84
C VAL A 88 0.22 -4.75 7.37
N ASN A 89 0.44 -5.31 6.18
CA ASN A 89 -0.46 -6.28 5.56
C ASN A 89 -0.13 -7.73 5.95
N HIS A 90 1.16 -8.03 6.17
CA HIS A 90 1.62 -9.38 6.50
C HIS A 90 2.82 -9.34 7.45
N VAL A 91 2.87 -10.33 8.36
CA VAL A 91 4.02 -10.60 9.23
C VAL A 91 4.56 -11.99 8.88
N CYS A 92 5.85 -12.10 8.68
CA CYS A 92 6.55 -13.35 8.38
C CYS A 92 7.62 -13.63 9.44
N GLN A 93 8.04 -14.90 9.57
CA GLN A 93 8.96 -15.31 10.62
C GLN A 93 10.34 -14.67 10.47
N ASP A 94 10.83 -14.53 9.25
CA ASP A 94 12.16 -14.00 8.93
C ASP A 94 12.15 -13.21 7.60
N PHE A 95 13.30 -12.63 7.26
CA PHE A 95 13.49 -11.81 6.07
C PHE A 95 13.29 -12.60 4.76
N ASN A 96 13.70 -13.85 4.71
CA ASN A 96 13.56 -14.67 3.50
C ASN A 96 12.07 -14.92 3.22
N LEU A 97 11.32 -15.36 4.24
CA LEU A 97 9.88 -15.58 4.14
C LEU A 97 9.11 -14.28 3.85
N ALA A 98 9.53 -13.15 4.41
CA ALA A 98 8.93 -11.86 4.12
C ALA A 98 9.18 -11.44 2.65
N THR A 99 10.37 -11.68 2.14
CA THR A 99 10.73 -11.44 0.74
C THR A 99 9.96 -12.35 -0.20
N GLU A 100 9.87 -13.64 0.11
CA GLU A 100 9.08 -14.61 -0.67
C GLU A 100 7.61 -14.19 -0.71
N LYS A 101 7.05 -13.74 0.42
CA LYS A 101 5.68 -13.24 0.50
C LYS A 101 5.46 -12.01 -0.36
N ALA A 102 6.39 -11.05 -0.35
CA ALA A 102 6.33 -9.87 -1.20
C ALA A 102 6.39 -10.24 -2.68
N ILE A 103 7.26 -11.19 -3.05
CA ILE A 103 7.36 -11.70 -4.43
C ILE A 103 6.09 -12.45 -4.84
N GLU A 104 5.49 -13.26 -3.94
CA GLU A 104 4.22 -13.92 -4.19
C GLU A 104 3.11 -12.90 -4.53
N ILE A 105 3.02 -11.84 -3.74
CA ILE A 105 2.05 -10.75 -3.97
C ILE A 105 2.33 -10.06 -5.31
N ALA A 106 3.59 -9.72 -5.58
CA ALA A 106 4.00 -9.07 -6.82
C ALA A 106 3.67 -9.93 -8.05
N LYS A 107 3.89 -11.26 -8.00
CA LYS A 107 3.50 -12.20 -9.05
C LYS A 107 2.00 -12.20 -9.29
N LYS A 108 1.19 -12.24 -8.21
CA LYS A 108 -0.28 -12.17 -8.31
C LYS A 108 -0.77 -10.87 -8.95
N ILE A 109 -0.11 -9.75 -8.63
CA ILE A 109 -0.39 -8.46 -9.27
C ILE A 109 0.01 -8.51 -10.75
N GLY A 110 1.17 -9.08 -11.07
CA GLY A 110 1.66 -9.21 -12.45
C GLY A 110 0.81 -10.12 -13.36
N GLU A 111 -0.06 -10.97 -12.78
CA GLU A 111 -1.06 -11.75 -13.52
C GLU A 111 -2.29 -10.93 -13.94
N LYS A 112 -2.42 -9.68 -13.50
CA LYS A 112 -3.57 -8.81 -13.80
C LYS A 112 -3.24 -7.83 -14.93
N GLY A 113 -4.28 -7.33 -15.58
CA GLY A 113 -4.13 -6.32 -16.64
C GLY A 113 -3.41 -5.07 -16.12
N PRO A 114 -2.24 -4.70 -16.67
CA PRO A 114 -1.42 -3.63 -16.10
C PRO A 114 -2.09 -2.26 -16.18
N ILE A 115 -2.93 -2.02 -17.20
CA ILE A 115 -3.72 -0.78 -17.30
C ILE A 115 -4.75 -0.71 -16.17
N ALA A 116 -5.43 -1.83 -15.89
CA ALA A 116 -6.42 -1.91 -14.83
C ALA A 116 -5.79 -1.70 -13.44
N ILE A 117 -4.62 -2.29 -13.17
CA ILE A 117 -3.88 -2.08 -11.92
C ILE A 117 -3.51 -0.61 -11.73
N ARG A 118 -2.95 0.04 -12.75
CA ARG A 118 -2.61 1.47 -12.69
C ARG A 118 -3.83 2.36 -12.50
N ALA A 119 -4.93 2.04 -13.18
CA ALA A 119 -6.18 2.77 -13.04
C ALA A 119 -6.77 2.62 -11.63
N ALA A 120 -6.79 1.40 -11.08
CA ALA A 120 -7.25 1.15 -9.72
C ALA A 120 -6.39 1.89 -8.67
N LYS A 121 -5.05 1.83 -8.79
CA LYS A 121 -4.16 2.59 -7.90
C LYS A 121 -4.47 4.09 -7.95
N LYS A 122 -4.56 4.68 -9.13
CA LYS A 122 -4.87 6.12 -9.29
C LYS A 122 -6.24 6.50 -8.73
N ALA A 123 -7.24 5.62 -8.86
CA ALA A 123 -8.57 5.88 -8.31
C ALA A 123 -8.56 5.84 -6.77
N ILE A 124 -7.85 4.87 -6.17
CA ILE A 124 -7.74 4.72 -4.72
C ILE A 124 -6.94 5.89 -4.12
N ASP A 125 -5.72 6.14 -4.62
CA ASP A 125 -4.83 7.17 -4.08
C ASP A 125 -5.44 8.58 -4.20
N GLY A 126 -6.07 8.87 -5.33
CA GLY A 126 -6.67 10.19 -5.57
C GLY A 126 -8.02 10.38 -4.88
N GLY A 127 -8.72 9.29 -4.54
CA GLY A 127 -9.99 9.34 -3.81
C GLY A 127 -9.85 9.49 -2.29
N GLU A 128 -8.67 9.18 -1.74
CA GLU A 128 -8.44 9.17 -0.29
C GLU A 128 -8.60 10.55 0.37
N ALA A 129 -8.23 11.62 -0.32
CA ALA A 129 -8.25 12.99 0.20
C ALA A 129 -9.57 13.73 -0.05
N ASP A 130 -10.44 13.23 -0.92
CA ASP A 130 -11.65 13.87 -1.35
C ASP A 130 -12.92 13.30 -0.66
N ASP A 131 -14.04 14.01 -0.80
CA ASP A 131 -15.33 13.44 -0.42
C ASP A 131 -15.71 12.27 -1.37
N LEU A 132 -16.58 11.38 -0.91
CA LEU A 132 -16.97 10.18 -1.67
C LEU A 132 -17.44 10.51 -3.09
N LYS A 133 -18.13 11.62 -3.30
CA LYS A 133 -18.65 12.00 -4.63
C LYS A 133 -17.50 12.26 -5.60
N LYS A 134 -16.51 13.03 -5.19
CA LYS A 134 -15.31 13.28 -6.01
C LYS A 134 -14.48 12.03 -6.23
N GLY A 135 -14.38 11.16 -5.20
CA GLY A 135 -13.75 9.85 -5.33
C GLY A 135 -14.43 9.00 -6.42
N LEU A 136 -15.76 8.94 -6.44
CA LEU A 136 -16.52 8.20 -7.46
C LEU A 136 -16.37 8.84 -8.87
N GLU A 137 -16.32 10.16 -8.97
CA GLU A 137 -16.06 10.86 -10.23
C GLU A 137 -14.65 10.52 -10.78
N LEU A 138 -13.65 10.40 -9.89
CA LEU A 138 -12.30 9.97 -10.27
C LEU A 138 -12.28 8.50 -10.68
N GLU A 139 -12.96 7.63 -9.93
CA GLU A 139 -13.10 6.20 -10.25
C GLU A 139 -13.67 6.02 -11.65
N ASP A 140 -14.77 6.71 -11.98
CA ASP A 140 -15.35 6.64 -13.33
C ASP A 140 -14.35 7.07 -14.41
N LYS A 141 -13.64 8.17 -14.20
CA LYS A 141 -12.58 8.62 -15.12
C LYS A 141 -11.49 7.58 -15.34
N GLN A 142 -11.09 6.86 -14.29
CA GLN A 142 -10.10 5.79 -14.42
C GLN A 142 -10.71 4.55 -15.08
N TYR A 143 -11.96 4.21 -14.76
CA TYR A 143 -12.68 3.10 -15.36
C TYR A 143 -12.85 3.24 -16.87
N GLN A 144 -13.21 4.45 -17.35
CA GLN A 144 -13.32 4.74 -18.79
C GLN A 144 -12.04 4.42 -19.58
N LYS A 145 -10.86 4.57 -18.95
CA LYS A 145 -9.59 4.23 -19.60
C LYS A 145 -9.41 2.74 -19.82
N VAL A 146 -10.06 1.90 -19.02
CA VAL A 146 -9.94 0.44 -19.08
C VAL A 146 -10.93 -0.15 -20.10
N LEU A 147 -12.08 0.50 -20.30
CA LEU A 147 -13.19 -0.06 -21.08
C LEU A 147 -12.83 -0.40 -22.54
N ASN A 148 -11.95 0.36 -23.16
CA ASN A 148 -11.59 0.22 -24.58
C ASN A 148 -10.24 -0.49 -24.80
N THR A 149 -9.72 -1.19 -23.78
CA THR A 149 -8.43 -1.89 -23.87
C THR A 149 -8.58 -3.29 -24.47
N GLU A 150 -7.56 -3.74 -25.18
CA GLU A 150 -7.45 -5.12 -25.66
C GLU A 150 -7.40 -6.11 -24.48
N ASP A 151 -6.71 -5.73 -23.40
CA ASP A 151 -6.61 -6.51 -22.16
C ASP A 151 -7.99 -6.77 -21.55
N ARG A 152 -8.92 -5.81 -21.59
CA ARG A 152 -10.30 -6.03 -21.14
C ARG A 152 -11.01 -7.08 -21.97
N LEU A 153 -10.88 -7.03 -23.30
CA LEU A 153 -11.51 -8.00 -24.20
C LEU A 153 -10.93 -9.39 -23.98
N GLU A 154 -9.61 -9.48 -23.83
CA GLU A 154 -8.92 -10.73 -23.49
C GLU A 154 -9.42 -11.29 -22.14
N GLY A 155 -9.53 -10.44 -21.12
CA GLY A 155 -10.02 -10.84 -19.81
C GLY A 155 -11.44 -11.43 -19.86
N LEU A 156 -12.36 -10.79 -20.59
CA LEU A 156 -13.73 -11.28 -20.79
C LEU A 156 -13.76 -12.61 -21.56
N LYS A 157 -12.95 -12.70 -22.61
CA LYS A 157 -12.83 -13.92 -23.43
C LYS A 157 -12.27 -15.08 -22.60
N ALA A 158 -11.15 -14.85 -21.92
CA ALA A 158 -10.51 -15.84 -21.06
C ALA A 158 -11.44 -16.35 -19.95
N PHE A 159 -12.23 -15.45 -19.34
CA PHE A 159 -13.24 -15.81 -18.36
C PHE A 159 -14.32 -16.72 -18.95
N ALA A 160 -14.88 -16.38 -20.13
CA ALA A 160 -15.88 -17.21 -20.82
C ALA A 160 -15.33 -18.58 -21.20
N GLU A 161 -14.06 -18.65 -21.63
CA GLU A 161 -13.36 -19.87 -22.03
C GLU A 161 -12.76 -20.66 -20.84
N LYS A 162 -12.88 -20.17 -19.60
CA LYS A 162 -12.33 -20.77 -18.37
C LYS A 162 -10.81 -21.04 -18.45
N ARG A 163 -10.06 -20.16 -19.10
CA ARG A 163 -8.60 -20.19 -19.21
C ARG A 163 -7.95 -19.00 -18.51
N LYS A 164 -6.64 -19.06 -18.30
CA LYS A 164 -5.88 -17.90 -17.85
C LYS A 164 -5.79 -16.84 -18.95
N PRO A 165 -6.01 -15.55 -18.64
CA PRO A 165 -5.80 -14.46 -19.59
C PRO A 165 -4.32 -14.22 -19.82
N VAL A 166 -4.00 -13.60 -20.97
CA VAL A 166 -2.65 -13.11 -21.31
C VAL A 166 -2.77 -11.61 -21.60
N TYR A 167 -2.27 -10.79 -20.71
CA TYR A 167 -2.36 -9.34 -20.81
C TYR A 167 -1.11 -8.72 -21.41
N HIS A 168 -1.27 -7.71 -22.27
CA HIS A 168 -0.19 -7.03 -23.00
C HIS A 168 -0.06 -5.54 -22.66
N GLY A 169 -0.93 -4.99 -21.82
CA GLY A 169 -0.94 -3.57 -21.47
C GLY A 169 -1.46 -2.66 -22.58
N LYS A 170 -2.39 -3.14 -23.39
CA LYS A 170 -2.97 -2.44 -24.55
C LYS A 170 -4.47 -2.29 -24.47
#